data_82b7a118aff2d82fa2934191150c4d97
#
_entry.id   82b7a118aff2d82fa2934191150c4d97
#
_cell.length_a   1.000
_cell.length_b   1.000
_cell.length_c   1.000
_cell.angle_alpha   90.00
_cell.angle_beta   90.00
_cell.angle_gamma   90.00
#
_symmetry.space_group_name_H-M   'P 1'
#
loop_
_entity.id
_entity.type
_entity.pdbx_description
1 polymer ?
#
loop_
_entity_poly.entity_id
_entity_poly.type
_entity_poly.pdbx_seq_one_letter_code
_entity_poly.pdbx_strand_id
1 'polypeptide(L)'
;MDGVPLHLQIITPQTRNTIDSDTLHPCLVYVQGSAWLEQNINAKLGILSRLAEKGYVIAVVEYRHSGIAPFPAQALDTRNAIRFMKIHAAEYNVDMDKVFVGGDSSGGHTAMFSQLLHDDDQDTNLYPGTNADVKGILSIHEDTILSPILMFHGTKDRTINPRVSVTVYQKLKSCGKDVRVYLLEGADHGGSEFWTEETQEIVVK
;
A
#
# COMPACT_ATOMS: atom_id res chain seq x y z
N MET A 1 2.90 2.33 21.63
CA MET A 1 3.52 1.22 20.88
C MET A 1 4.70 0.78 21.71
N ASP A 2 4.70 -0.35 22.22
CA ASP A 2 5.60 -0.99 23.20
C ASP A 2 7.13 -0.72 23.10
N GLY A 3 7.53 0.51 22.75
CA GLY A 3 8.92 0.94 22.64
C GLY A 3 9.72 0.36 21.45
N VAL A 4 9.05 -0.35 20.52
CA VAL A 4 9.71 -0.89 19.31
C VAL A 4 9.83 0.24 18.28
N PRO A 5 11.05 0.67 17.92
CA PRO A 5 11.22 1.62 16.82
C PRO A 5 10.84 0.96 15.49
N LEU A 6 10.03 1.65 14.69
CA LEU A 6 9.68 1.25 13.33
C LEU A 6 10.23 2.28 12.36
N HIS A 7 10.60 1.83 11.18
CA HIS A 7 11.19 2.67 10.15
C HIS A 7 10.21 2.88 8.99
N LEU A 8 10.36 4.01 8.35
CA LEU A 8 9.67 4.34 7.12
C LEU A 8 10.71 4.75 6.07
N GLN A 9 10.82 3.96 4.99
CA GLN A 9 11.73 4.30 3.91
C GLN A 9 11.00 5.13 2.87
N ILE A 10 11.42 6.38 2.67
CA ILE A 10 10.75 7.30 1.75
C ILE A 10 11.58 7.48 0.48
N ILE A 11 10.92 7.37 -0.68
CA ILE A 11 11.48 7.63 -2.00
C ILE A 11 10.66 8.77 -2.61
N THR A 12 11.34 9.85 -2.98
CA THR A 12 10.71 11.01 -3.62
C THR A 12 11.05 11.07 -5.11
N PRO A 13 10.16 11.62 -5.95
CA PRO A 13 10.47 11.90 -7.35
C PRO A 13 11.71 12.81 -7.46
N GLN A 14 12.62 12.49 -8.38
CA GLN A 14 13.68 13.42 -8.72
C GLN A 14 13.14 14.51 -9.64
N THR A 15 12.98 15.71 -9.14
CA THR A 15 12.76 16.88 -9.99
C THR A 15 14.07 17.22 -10.72
N ARG A 16 14.12 16.93 -12.01
CA ARG A 16 15.32 17.23 -12.85
C ARG A 16 15.63 18.72 -12.96
N ASN A 17 14.73 19.60 -12.57
CA ASN A 17 14.91 21.04 -12.56
C ASN A 17 14.48 21.60 -11.20
N THR A 18 15.35 22.36 -10.58
CA THR A 18 15.16 23.09 -9.31
C THR A 18 14.08 24.19 -9.36
N ILE A 19 13.30 24.27 -10.45
CA ILE A 19 12.31 25.33 -10.70
C ILE A 19 10.89 24.91 -10.26
N ASP A 20 10.61 23.60 -10.05
CA ASP A 20 9.28 23.10 -9.70
C ASP A 20 9.22 22.55 -8.26
N SER A 21 9.69 23.35 -7.29
CA SER A 21 9.61 22.97 -5.85
C SER A 21 8.18 22.91 -5.33
N ASP A 22 7.20 23.41 -6.09
CA ASP A 22 5.80 23.53 -5.65
C ASP A 22 4.89 22.43 -6.23
N THR A 23 5.42 21.50 -7.04
CA THR A 23 4.61 20.40 -7.57
C THR A 23 4.31 19.39 -6.48
N LEU A 24 3.03 19.21 -6.17
CA LEU A 24 2.56 18.18 -5.25
C LEU A 24 2.44 16.83 -5.97
N HIS A 25 2.83 15.77 -5.28
CA HIS A 25 2.90 14.42 -5.79
C HIS A 25 1.89 13.49 -5.10
N PRO A 26 1.25 12.55 -5.81
CA PRO A 26 0.52 11.48 -5.16
C PRO A 26 1.47 10.64 -4.31
N CYS A 27 0.98 10.12 -3.18
CA CYS A 27 1.76 9.30 -2.26
C CYS A 27 1.20 7.88 -2.21
N LEU A 28 2.07 6.89 -2.34
CA LEU A 28 1.75 5.48 -2.08
C LEU A 28 2.45 5.03 -0.79
N VAL A 29 1.68 4.74 0.24
CA VAL A 29 2.14 4.05 1.45
C VAL A 29 2.15 2.56 1.14
N TYR A 30 3.35 2.00 0.95
CA TYR A 30 3.53 0.63 0.50
C TYR A 30 3.87 -0.30 1.66
N VAL A 31 3.08 -1.36 1.81
CA VAL A 31 3.24 -2.39 2.84
C VAL A 31 3.80 -3.66 2.21
N GLN A 32 5.00 -4.04 2.60
CA GLN A 32 5.65 -5.23 2.05
C GLN A 32 5.04 -6.51 2.59
N GLY A 33 4.82 -7.49 1.71
CA GLY A 33 4.47 -8.86 2.08
C GLY A 33 5.64 -9.60 2.69
N SER A 34 5.41 -10.26 3.83
CA SER A 34 6.39 -11.08 4.55
C SER A 34 5.74 -12.25 5.29
N ALA A 35 4.49 -12.61 4.93
CA ALA A 35 3.64 -13.50 5.72
C ALA A 35 3.48 -13.02 7.18
N TRP A 36 3.42 -11.68 7.38
CA TRP A 36 3.41 -10.98 8.69
C TRP A 36 4.63 -11.26 9.57
N LEU A 37 5.70 -11.79 8.99
CA LEU A 37 7.00 -11.95 9.65
C LEU A 37 7.83 -10.66 9.49
N GLU A 38 9.09 -10.71 9.94
CA GLU A 38 10.03 -9.58 9.80
C GLU A 38 10.19 -9.17 8.33
N GLN A 39 10.18 -7.85 8.08
CA GLN A 39 10.27 -7.29 6.75
C GLN A 39 11.68 -6.80 6.45
N ASN A 40 12.09 -6.91 5.19
CA ASN A 40 13.23 -6.18 4.67
C ASN A 40 12.72 -5.01 3.81
N ILE A 41 12.48 -3.87 4.42
CA ILE A 41 11.93 -2.68 3.74
C ILE A 41 12.80 -2.15 2.59
N ASN A 42 14.03 -2.64 2.46
CA ASN A 42 14.93 -2.27 1.37
C ASN A 42 14.82 -3.21 0.15
N ALA A 43 14.21 -4.38 0.29
CA ALA A 43 14.21 -5.41 -0.75
C ALA A 43 13.55 -4.97 -2.06
N LYS A 44 12.58 -4.06 -2.02
CA LYS A 44 11.81 -3.62 -3.19
C LYS A 44 12.10 -2.18 -3.62
N LEU A 45 13.07 -1.49 -3.03
CA LEU A 45 13.36 -0.08 -3.34
C LEU A 45 13.64 0.14 -4.83
N GLY A 46 14.43 -0.74 -5.47
CA GLY A 46 14.75 -0.63 -6.89
C GLY A 46 13.53 -0.73 -7.82
N ILE A 47 12.52 -1.49 -7.43
CA ILE A 47 11.28 -1.64 -8.20
C ILE A 47 10.32 -0.47 -7.90
N LEU A 48 10.22 -0.07 -6.65
CA LEU A 48 9.35 1.02 -6.21
C LEU A 48 9.87 2.39 -6.69
N SER A 49 11.19 2.54 -6.89
CA SER A 49 11.76 3.77 -7.46
C SER A 49 11.25 4.08 -8.87
N ARG A 50 10.83 3.05 -9.64
CA ARG A 50 10.19 3.28 -10.95
C ARG A 50 8.84 4.02 -10.84
N LEU A 51 8.10 3.84 -9.74
CA LEU A 51 6.91 4.64 -9.47
C LEU A 51 7.29 6.07 -9.07
N ALA A 52 8.38 6.24 -8.33
CA ALA A 52 8.90 7.56 -8.02
C ALA A 52 9.36 8.31 -9.30
N GLU A 53 9.97 7.62 -10.27
CA GLU A 53 10.27 8.18 -11.59
C GLU A 53 9.01 8.62 -12.37
N LYS A 54 7.85 8.02 -12.08
CA LYS A 54 6.54 8.40 -12.62
C LYS A 54 5.82 9.49 -11.80
N GLY A 55 6.49 10.06 -10.81
CA GLY A 55 6.01 11.19 -10.02
C GLY A 55 5.30 10.84 -8.72
N TYR A 56 5.46 9.62 -8.19
CA TYR A 56 4.89 9.23 -6.89
C TYR A 56 5.91 9.39 -5.76
N VAL A 57 5.47 9.90 -4.62
CA VAL A 57 6.18 9.70 -3.35
C VAL A 57 5.82 8.31 -2.83
N ILE A 58 6.83 7.50 -2.51
CA ILE A 58 6.64 6.14 -1.99
C ILE A 58 7.13 6.08 -0.55
N ALA A 59 6.29 5.59 0.35
CA ALA A 59 6.64 5.37 1.75
C ALA A 59 6.54 3.86 2.05
N VAL A 60 7.68 3.18 2.16
CA VAL A 60 7.73 1.73 2.47
C VAL A 60 7.67 1.54 3.97
N VAL A 61 6.64 0.85 4.43
CA VAL A 61 6.31 0.69 5.86
C VAL A 61 7.01 -0.51 6.46
N GLU A 62 7.70 -0.30 7.58
CA GLU A 62 8.00 -1.35 8.54
C GLU A 62 6.85 -1.43 9.56
N TYR A 63 6.36 -2.63 9.84
CA TYR A 63 5.32 -2.88 10.82
C TYR A 63 5.77 -3.92 11.85
N ARG A 64 5.22 -3.89 13.05
CA ARG A 64 5.47 -4.93 14.07
C ARG A 64 5.01 -6.28 13.53
N HIS A 65 5.95 -7.19 13.33
CA HIS A 65 5.63 -8.54 12.84
C HIS A 65 4.91 -9.38 13.91
N SER A 66 4.29 -10.48 13.50
CA SER A 66 3.45 -11.32 14.37
C SER A 66 4.19 -11.93 15.58
N GLY A 67 5.52 -12.02 15.51
CA GLY A 67 6.35 -12.45 16.63
C GLY A 67 6.50 -11.40 17.74
N ILE A 68 6.20 -10.12 17.45
CA ILE A 68 6.27 -9.01 18.41
C ILE A 68 4.85 -8.64 18.89
N ALA A 69 3.90 -8.51 17.96
CA ALA A 69 2.54 -8.11 18.27
C ALA A 69 1.52 -8.82 17.38
N PRO A 70 0.40 -9.30 17.97
CA PRO A 70 -0.67 -9.94 17.20
C PRO A 70 -1.43 -8.90 16.36
N PHE A 71 -2.25 -9.40 15.42
CA PHE A 71 -3.25 -8.56 14.75
C PHE A 71 -4.13 -7.84 15.81
N PRO A 72 -4.45 -6.55 15.63
CA PRO A 72 -4.31 -5.73 14.43
C PRO A 72 -3.07 -4.82 14.37
N ALA A 73 -2.00 -5.12 15.11
CA ALA A 73 -0.85 -4.24 15.23
C ALA A 73 -0.27 -3.79 13.88
N GLN A 74 -0.19 -4.70 12.90
CA GLN A 74 0.34 -4.43 11.55
C GLN A 74 -0.50 -3.36 10.83
N ALA A 75 -1.81 -3.47 10.94
CA ALA A 75 -2.74 -2.52 10.32
C ALA A 75 -2.71 -1.15 11.02
N LEU A 76 -2.57 -1.13 12.36
CA LEU A 76 -2.43 0.10 13.14
C LEU A 76 -1.11 0.82 12.85
N ASP A 77 -0.02 0.09 12.68
CA ASP A 77 1.27 0.65 12.31
C ASP A 77 1.21 1.26 10.89
N THR A 78 0.52 0.60 9.96
CA THR A 78 0.25 1.14 8.62
C THR A 78 -0.59 2.42 8.68
N ARG A 79 -1.61 2.50 9.53
CA ARG A 79 -2.39 3.73 9.74
C ARG A 79 -1.51 4.88 10.26
N ASN A 80 -0.60 4.58 11.17
CA ASN A 80 0.34 5.60 11.66
C ASN A 80 1.32 6.05 10.58
N ALA A 81 1.77 5.17 9.68
CA ALA A 81 2.57 5.55 8.52
C ALA A 81 1.80 6.47 7.56
N ILE A 82 0.51 6.20 7.32
CA ILE A 82 -0.36 7.10 6.52
C ILE A 82 -0.46 8.46 7.18
N ARG A 83 -0.71 8.53 8.49
CA ARG A 83 -0.78 9.80 9.23
C ARG A 83 0.55 10.55 9.21
N PHE A 84 1.65 9.84 9.38
CA PHE A 84 2.99 10.42 9.25
C PHE A 84 3.16 11.14 7.91
N MET A 85 2.85 10.46 6.81
CA MET A 85 2.98 11.05 5.47
C MET A 85 2.08 12.27 5.27
N LYS A 86 0.88 12.28 5.87
CA LYS A 86 -0.01 13.45 5.83
C LYS A 86 0.52 14.64 6.63
N ILE A 87 1.06 14.40 7.83
CA ILE A 87 1.61 15.48 8.67
C ILE A 87 2.87 16.07 8.05
N HIS A 88 3.70 15.24 7.42
CA HIS A 88 4.92 15.65 6.74
C HIS A 88 4.73 15.92 5.25
N ALA A 89 3.48 16.14 4.80
CA ALA A 89 3.16 16.32 3.38
C ALA A 89 3.96 17.46 2.73
N ALA A 90 4.14 18.56 3.43
CA ALA A 90 4.92 19.71 2.93
C ALA A 90 6.42 19.39 2.79
N GLU A 91 6.96 18.52 3.65
CA GLU A 91 8.39 18.12 3.62
C GLU A 91 8.71 17.26 2.38
N TYR A 92 7.75 16.41 1.97
CA TYR A 92 7.92 15.48 0.86
C TYR A 92 7.12 15.86 -0.40
N ASN A 93 6.54 17.07 -0.45
CA ASN A 93 5.67 17.56 -1.53
C ASN A 93 4.52 16.59 -1.84
N VAL A 94 3.86 16.05 -0.82
CA VAL A 94 2.74 15.12 -0.95
C VAL A 94 1.42 15.88 -1.16
N ASP A 95 0.66 15.48 -2.18
CA ASP A 95 -0.74 15.86 -2.34
C ASP A 95 -1.60 15.04 -1.35
N MET A 96 -2.06 15.68 -0.27
CA MET A 96 -2.86 15.01 0.79
C MET A 96 -4.18 14.43 0.27
N ASP A 97 -4.71 14.95 -0.83
CA ASP A 97 -5.93 14.43 -1.47
C ASP A 97 -5.66 13.22 -2.35
N LYS A 98 -4.39 12.86 -2.54
CA LYS A 98 -3.92 11.74 -3.36
C LYS A 98 -2.99 10.81 -2.59
N VAL A 99 -3.34 10.48 -1.36
CA VAL A 99 -2.66 9.45 -0.58
C VAL A 99 -3.35 8.11 -0.81
N PHE A 100 -2.56 7.12 -1.19
CA PHE A 100 -2.97 5.74 -1.43
C PHE A 100 -2.25 4.82 -0.45
N VAL A 101 -2.84 3.67 -0.16
CA VAL A 101 -2.17 2.58 0.55
C VAL A 101 -2.18 1.34 -0.32
N GLY A 102 -1.13 0.55 -0.27
CA GLY A 102 -1.08 -0.69 -1.04
C GLY A 102 0.01 -1.61 -0.58
N GLY A 103 0.03 -2.81 -1.14
CA GLY A 103 1.06 -3.78 -0.80
C GLY A 103 0.89 -5.09 -1.55
N ASP A 104 1.82 -5.98 -1.32
CA ASP A 104 1.82 -7.31 -1.91
C ASP A 104 1.61 -8.38 -0.84
N SER A 105 0.98 -9.51 -1.21
CA SER A 105 0.75 -10.66 -0.33
C SER A 105 0.14 -10.23 1.01
N SER A 106 0.68 -10.64 2.15
CA SER A 106 0.24 -10.21 3.49
C SER A 106 0.29 -8.69 3.69
N GLY A 107 1.13 -7.98 2.94
CA GLY A 107 1.16 -6.51 2.94
C GLY A 107 -0.07 -5.91 2.29
N GLY A 108 -0.56 -6.47 1.19
CA GLY A 108 -1.83 -6.08 0.56
C GLY A 108 -3.02 -6.28 1.51
N HIS A 109 -3.07 -7.42 2.20
CA HIS A 109 -4.05 -7.69 3.24
C HIS A 109 -3.96 -6.65 4.37
N THR A 110 -2.77 -6.38 4.87
CA THR A 110 -2.54 -5.38 5.93
C THR A 110 -2.98 -3.97 5.49
N ALA A 111 -2.65 -3.58 4.25
CA ALA A 111 -3.08 -2.32 3.67
C ALA A 111 -4.61 -2.17 3.66
N MET A 112 -5.33 -3.23 3.27
CA MET A 112 -6.79 -3.23 3.31
C MET A 112 -7.35 -3.14 4.74
N PHE A 113 -6.84 -3.95 5.65
CA PHE A 113 -7.29 -3.91 7.05
C PHE A 113 -7.01 -2.57 7.70
N SER A 114 -5.95 -1.85 7.31
CA SER A 114 -5.69 -0.50 7.79
C SER A 114 -6.85 0.47 7.49
N GLN A 115 -7.65 0.21 6.46
CA GLN A 115 -8.80 1.03 6.08
C GLN A 115 -10.15 0.53 6.62
N LEU A 116 -10.17 -0.66 7.22
CA LEU A 116 -11.34 -1.21 7.90
C LEU A 116 -11.39 -0.83 9.39
N LEU A 117 -10.23 -0.49 9.98
CA LEU A 117 -10.15 -0.06 11.36
C LEU A 117 -10.57 1.41 11.47
N HIS A 118 -11.37 1.71 12.49
CA HIS A 118 -11.75 3.08 12.83
C HIS A 118 -10.73 3.72 13.78
N ASP A 119 -10.67 5.05 13.80
CA ASP A 119 -9.71 5.80 14.63
C ASP A 119 -9.96 5.63 16.15
N ASP A 120 -11.19 5.26 16.52
CA ASP A 120 -11.59 5.02 17.91
C ASP A 120 -11.25 3.61 18.42
N ASP A 121 -10.79 2.73 17.55
CA ASP A 121 -10.69 1.29 17.89
C ASP A 121 -9.49 0.94 18.78
N GLN A 122 -8.47 1.80 18.94
CA GLN A 122 -7.28 1.49 19.76
C GLN A 122 -6.41 2.72 20.09
N ASP A 123 -5.81 2.72 21.26
CA ASP A 123 -4.86 3.69 21.84
C ASP A 123 -3.52 3.86 21.09
N THR A 124 -3.38 3.38 19.87
CA THR A 124 -2.11 3.38 19.14
C THR A 124 -1.97 4.51 18.12
N ASN A 125 -2.88 5.48 18.12
CA ASN A 125 -2.78 6.65 17.27
C ASN A 125 -1.67 7.59 17.76
N LEU A 126 -0.54 7.59 17.06
CA LEU A 126 0.62 8.46 17.36
C LEU A 126 0.41 9.91 16.93
N TYR A 127 -0.61 10.18 16.12
CA TYR A 127 -0.87 11.48 15.50
C TYR A 127 -2.33 11.90 15.69
N PRO A 128 -2.75 12.23 16.93
CA PRO A 128 -4.12 12.64 17.24
C PRO A 128 -4.57 13.82 16.36
N GLY A 129 -5.79 13.75 15.86
CA GLY A 129 -6.37 14.77 14.98
C GLY A 129 -6.06 14.59 13.49
N THR A 130 -5.23 13.61 13.11
CA THR A 130 -4.99 13.26 11.70
C THR A 130 -5.62 11.92 11.39
N ASN A 131 -6.55 11.88 10.40
CA ASN A 131 -7.15 10.62 9.96
C ASN A 131 -6.18 9.81 9.09
N ALA A 132 -6.41 8.49 9.04
CA ALA A 132 -5.66 7.56 8.19
C ALA A 132 -6.43 7.17 6.90
N ASP A 133 -7.43 7.95 6.50
CA ASP A 133 -8.20 7.69 5.29
C ASP A 133 -7.34 7.89 4.04
N VAL A 134 -7.57 7.07 3.03
CA VAL A 134 -6.85 7.15 1.76
C VAL A 134 -7.80 7.28 0.59
N LYS A 135 -7.28 7.77 -0.53
CA LYS A 135 -8.02 7.94 -1.78
C LYS A 135 -8.32 6.61 -2.48
N GLY A 136 -7.48 5.62 -2.28
CA GLY A 136 -7.62 4.30 -2.87
C GLY A 136 -6.67 3.28 -2.27
N ILE A 137 -6.96 2.00 -2.53
CA ILE A 137 -6.15 0.87 -2.07
C ILE A 137 -5.61 0.13 -3.29
N LEU A 138 -4.28 -0.06 -3.32
CA LEU A 138 -3.59 -0.90 -4.26
C LEU A 138 -3.28 -2.24 -3.60
N SER A 139 -4.05 -3.28 -3.88
CA SER A 139 -3.78 -4.63 -3.40
C SER A 139 -3.27 -5.50 -4.52
N ILE A 140 -2.10 -6.07 -4.32
CA ILE A 140 -1.51 -7.07 -5.23
C ILE A 140 -1.95 -8.49 -4.85
N HIS A 141 -2.76 -8.63 -3.79
CA HIS A 141 -3.54 -9.82 -3.40
C HIS A 141 -4.63 -9.46 -2.40
N GLU A 142 -5.81 -9.96 -2.64
CA GLU A 142 -7.03 -10.20 -1.86
C GLU A 142 -7.54 -9.25 -0.76
N ASP A 143 -8.80 -9.02 -0.93
CA ASP A 143 -9.99 -8.84 -0.07
C ASP A 143 -10.19 -7.58 0.76
N THR A 144 -11.24 -6.89 0.31
CA THR A 144 -12.27 -6.04 0.99
C THR A 144 -11.98 -4.58 1.33
N ILE A 145 -12.78 -3.73 0.77
CA ILE A 145 -13.85 -2.75 1.17
C ILE A 145 -13.35 -1.35 1.56
N LEU A 146 -13.70 -0.31 0.80
CA LEU A 146 -14.21 1.03 1.05
C LEU A 146 -13.75 2.11 0.08
N SER A 147 -12.63 1.97 -0.60
CA SER A 147 -12.12 2.90 -1.61
C SER A 147 -12.06 2.19 -2.97
N PRO A 148 -11.88 2.88 -4.10
CA PRO A 148 -11.55 2.20 -5.35
C PRO A 148 -10.43 1.19 -5.13
N ILE A 149 -10.66 -0.05 -5.57
CA ILE A 149 -9.71 -1.16 -5.34
C ILE A 149 -9.16 -1.61 -6.69
N LEU A 150 -7.84 -1.71 -6.76
CA LEU A 150 -7.12 -2.26 -7.88
C LEU A 150 -6.36 -3.52 -7.44
N MET A 151 -6.67 -4.66 -8.04
CA MET A 151 -6.06 -5.95 -7.72
C MET A 151 -5.32 -6.51 -8.93
N PHE A 152 -4.15 -7.11 -8.68
CA PHE A 152 -3.41 -7.91 -9.64
C PHE A 152 -3.21 -9.31 -9.09
N HIS A 153 -3.43 -10.35 -9.90
CA HIS A 153 -3.22 -11.75 -9.48
C HIS A 153 -2.64 -12.58 -10.62
N GLY A 154 -1.65 -13.42 -10.31
CA GLY A 154 -1.05 -14.33 -11.29
C GLY A 154 -1.96 -15.52 -11.60
N THR A 155 -2.15 -15.88 -12.86
CA THR A 155 -3.01 -17.01 -13.24
C THR A 155 -2.44 -18.39 -12.87
N LYS A 156 -1.14 -18.45 -12.58
CA LYS A 156 -0.45 -19.66 -12.12
C LYS A 156 0.00 -19.59 -10.65
N ASP A 157 -0.61 -18.70 -9.87
CA ASP A 157 -0.30 -18.58 -8.45
C ASP A 157 -0.56 -19.91 -7.72
N ARG A 158 0.54 -20.49 -7.18
CA ARG A 158 0.56 -21.78 -6.46
C ARG A 158 0.37 -21.61 -4.95
N THR A 159 0.41 -20.40 -4.46
CA THR A 159 0.25 -20.05 -3.04
C THR A 159 -1.20 -19.75 -2.72
N ILE A 160 -1.83 -18.91 -3.56
CA ILE A 160 -3.21 -18.49 -3.42
C ILE A 160 -3.94 -18.73 -4.75
N ASN A 161 -5.05 -19.46 -4.69
CA ASN A 161 -5.80 -19.77 -5.90
C ASN A 161 -6.39 -18.49 -6.53
N PRO A 162 -6.12 -18.20 -7.82
CA PRO A 162 -6.61 -16.99 -8.50
C PRO A 162 -8.15 -16.81 -8.47
N ARG A 163 -8.90 -17.90 -8.28
CA ARG A 163 -10.36 -17.84 -8.13
C ARG A 163 -10.80 -16.99 -6.93
N VAL A 164 -9.94 -16.87 -5.92
CA VAL A 164 -10.27 -16.08 -4.73
C VAL A 164 -10.40 -14.61 -5.12
N SER A 165 -9.43 -14.01 -5.82
CA SER A 165 -9.53 -12.63 -6.31
C SER A 165 -10.73 -12.41 -7.24
N VAL A 166 -11.06 -13.39 -8.08
CA VAL A 166 -12.26 -13.32 -8.93
C VAL A 166 -13.55 -13.32 -8.09
N THR A 167 -13.61 -14.20 -7.07
CA THR A 167 -14.78 -14.26 -6.16
C THR A 167 -14.96 -12.95 -5.40
N VAL A 168 -13.88 -12.38 -4.91
CA VAL A 168 -13.86 -11.09 -4.22
C VAL A 168 -14.31 -9.97 -5.14
N TYR A 169 -13.73 -9.89 -6.33
CA TYR A 169 -14.17 -8.94 -7.36
C TYR A 169 -15.68 -9.02 -7.59
N GLN A 170 -16.22 -10.23 -7.81
CA GLN A 170 -17.64 -10.43 -8.05
C GLN A 170 -18.48 -9.96 -6.86
N LYS A 171 -18.06 -10.29 -5.64
CA LYS A 171 -18.75 -9.88 -4.40
C LYS A 171 -18.72 -8.36 -4.24
N LEU A 172 -17.57 -7.73 -4.41
CA LEU A 172 -17.44 -6.27 -4.31
C LEU A 172 -18.28 -5.55 -5.38
N LYS A 173 -18.25 -6.03 -6.62
CA LYS A 173 -19.11 -5.50 -7.70
C LYS A 173 -20.57 -5.63 -7.37
N SER A 174 -21.03 -6.77 -6.83
CA SER A 174 -22.43 -6.95 -6.42
C SER A 174 -22.87 -6.03 -5.27
N CYS A 175 -21.91 -5.51 -4.49
CA CYS A 175 -22.13 -4.50 -3.45
C CYS A 175 -21.96 -3.05 -3.97
N GLY A 176 -21.85 -2.85 -5.29
CA GLY A 176 -21.71 -1.50 -5.89
C GLY A 176 -20.35 -0.84 -5.69
N LYS A 177 -19.31 -1.62 -5.35
CA LYS A 177 -17.97 -1.07 -5.13
C LYS A 177 -17.22 -0.85 -6.44
N ASP A 178 -16.39 0.20 -6.49
CA ASP A 178 -15.47 0.43 -7.58
C ASP A 178 -14.24 -0.45 -7.39
N VAL A 179 -14.20 -1.55 -8.15
CA VAL A 179 -13.11 -2.55 -8.07
C VAL A 179 -12.71 -2.98 -9.48
N ARG A 180 -11.42 -3.15 -9.69
CA ARG A 180 -10.81 -3.71 -10.90
C ARG A 180 -9.88 -4.85 -10.52
N VAL A 181 -9.89 -5.93 -11.28
CA VAL A 181 -8.96 -7.05 -11.14
C VAL A 181 -8.27 -7.32 -12.47
N TYR A 182 -6.97 -7.45 -12.43
CA TYR A 182 -6.13 -7.82 -13.57
C TYR A 182 -5.49 -9.18 -13.29
N LEU A 183 -5.82 -10.16 -14.12
CA LEU A 183 -5.20 -11.49 -14.07
C LEU A 183 -3.98 -11.48 -14.98
N LEU A 184 -2.80 -11.63 -14.39
CA LEU A 184 -1.52 -11.65 -15.10
C LEU A 184 -1.25 -13.07 -15.59
N GLU A 185 -1.35 -13.26 -16.92
CA GLU A 185 -1.22 -14.58 -17.54
C GLU A 185 0.16 -15.19 -17.30
N GLY A 186 0.17 -16.40 -16.78
CA GLY A 186 1.40 -17.16 -16.51
C GLY A 186 2.16 -16.76 -15.26
N ALA A 187 1.84 -15.65 -14.59
CA ALA A 187 2.50 -15.20 -13.36
C ALA A 187 2.15 -16.13 -12.18
N ASP A 188 3.13 -16.34 -11.29
CA ASP A 188 2.97 -17.03 -10.00
C ASP A 188 2.66 -16.03 -8.88
N HIS A 189 2.90 -16.39 -7.62
CA HIS A 189 2.70 -15.56 -6.44
C HIS A 189 3.75 -14.44 -6.33
N GLY A 190 3.48 -13.31 -6.96
CA GLY A 190 4.45 -12.22 -7.09
C GLY A 190 5.48 -12.49 -8.19
N GLY A 191 6.43 -11.60 -8.36
CA GLY A 191 7.48 -11.69 -9.37
C GLY A 191 7.57 -10.43 -10.24
N SER A 192 8.45 -10.46 -11.24
CA SER A 192 8.69 -9.32 -12.14
C SER A 192 7.47 -8.94 -12.97
N GLU A 193 6.58 -9.89 -13.23
CA GLU A 193 5.36 -9.72 -14.01
C GLU A 193 4.39 -8.70 -13.41
N PHE A 194 4.43 -8.53 -12.09
CA PHE A 194 3.62 -7.54 -11.38
C PHE A 194 4.20 -6.12 -11.46
N TRP A 195 5.42 -5.96 -11.97
CA TRP A 195 6.18 -4.72 -11.98
C TRP A 195 6.63 -4.28 -13.37
N THR A 196 5.98 -4.81 -14.41
CA THR A 196 6.21 -4.40 -15.79
C THR A 196 5.79 -2.94 -16.01
N GLU A 197 6.25 -2.34 -17.09
CA GLU A 197 5.83 -0.98 -17.44
C GLU A 197 4.31 -0.89 -17.63
N GLU A 198 3.70 -1.90 -18.26
CA GLU A 198 2.25 -1.99 -18.45
C GLU A 198 1.48 -2.00 -17.12
N THR A 199 1.90 -2.83 -16.14
CA THR A 199 1.24 -2.86 -14.83
C THR A 199 1.43 -1.56 -14.07
N GLN A 200 2.60 -0.92 -14.17
CA GLN A 200 2.84 0.39 -13.57
C GLN A 200 1.99 1.50 -14.21
N GLU A 201 1.78 1.47 -15.53
CA GLU A 201 0.87 2.41 -16.21
C GLU A 201 -0.59 2.26 -15.77
N ILE A 202 -1.02 1.04 -15.44
CA ILE A 202 -2.36 0.80 -14.89
C ILE A 202 -2.50 1.42 -13.50
N VAL A 203 -1.45 1.33 -12.67
CA VAL A 203 -1.43 1.89 -11.32
C VAL A 203 -1.48 3.42 -11.33
N VAL A 204 -0.85 4.08 -12.31
CA VAL A 204 -0.74 5.56 -12.35
C VAL A 204 -1.92 6.24 -13.06
N LYS A 205 -2.83 5.49 -13.69
CA LYS A 205 -4.07 5.98 -14.32
C LYS A 205 -5.23 6.07 -13.34
#